data_72d6693f195c8e15591e3f8b464865d5
#
_entry.id   72d6693f195c8e15591e3f8b464865d5
#
_cell.length_a   1.000
_cell.length_b   1.000
_cell.length_c   1.000
_cell.angle_alpha   90.00
_cell.angle_beta   90.00
_cell.angle_gamma   90.00
#
_symmetry.space_group_name_H-M   'P 1'
#
loop_
_entity.id
_entity.type
_entity.pdbx_description
1 polymer ?
#
loop_
_entity_poly.entity_id
_entity_poly.type
_entity_poly.pdbx_seq_one_letter_code
_entity_poly.pdbx_strand_id
1 'polypeptide(L)'
;ACKFGLLLKLLEDEDVNTLSSFRPILPNMDNNIFYGNSLLGPNDVPVEFAEEINPFDFGERRFDLIVGNPPYMKTEDIKKFSPNEKKLYEKNNRYVSAHKQYDKYFLFVERAVNLLKKNGYLGYIIPSKFMKVGAASTLRKLITDNKLLKIITSFGAHQVFEGKSNYTCIMILQKNEHDQFKYSEVEDFAAWRIRTEGAYSFCNREASILSENTWVLYTDKHKHLLDKITRN
;
A
#
# COMPACT_ATOMS: atom_id res chain seq x y z
N ALA A 1 -1.83 8.88 -21.05
CA ALA A 1 -2.97 9.20 -20.15
C ALA A 1 -2.50 9.83 -18.83
N CYS A 2 -1.61 9.21 -18.04
CA CYS A 2 -1.22 9.70 -16.71
C CYS A 2 -0.58 11.11 -16.73
N LYS A 3 0.42 11.35 -17.61
CA LYS A 3 1.04 12.67 -17.78
C LYS A 3 0.00 13.74 -18.11
N PHE A 4 -0.88 13.46 -19.08
CA PHE A 4 -1.91 14.40 -19.50
C PHE A 4 -2.90 14.71 -18.38
N GLY A 5 -3.36 13.70 -17.62
CA GLY A 5 -4.26 13.91 -16.49
C GLY A 5 -3.64 14.78 -15.38
N LEU A 6 -2.36 14.58 -15.09
CA LEU A 6 -1.64 15.41 -14.10
C LEU A 6 -1.42 16.85 -14.59
N LEU A 7 -1.12 17.02 -15.90
CA LEU A 7 -0.99 18.35 -16.49
C LEU A 7 -2.31 19.11 -16.48
N LEU A 8 -3.43 18.44 -16.79
CA LEU A 8 -4.77 19.04 -16.66
C LEU A 8 -5.08 19.45 -15.21
N LYS A 9 -4.68 18.62 -14.24
CA LYS A 9 -4.89 18.92 -12.81
C LYS A 9 -4.11 20.16 -12.37
N LEU A 10 -2.93 20.40 -12.92
CA LEU A 10 -2.16 21.62 -12.66
C LEU A 10 -2.83 22.88 -13.23
N LEU A 11 -3.69 22.74 -14.24
CA LEU A 11 -4.39 23.86 -14.86
C LEU A 11 -5.74 24.20 -14.24
N GLU A 12 -6.28 23.34 -13.36
CA GLU A 12 -7.63 23.50 -12.79
C GLU A 12 -7.84 24.83 -12.03
N ASP A 13 -6.78 25.32 -11.36
CA ASP A 13 -6.85 26.52 -10.53
C ASP A 13 -6.11 27.73 -11.16
N GLU A 14 -5.69 27.63 -12.44
CA GLU A 14 -4.97 28.68 -13.14
C GLU A 14 -5.92 29.70 -13.79
N ASP A 15 -5.56 30.98 -13.75
CA ASP A 15 -6.29 32.06 -14.38
C ASP A 15 -5.54 32.66 -15.60
N VAL A 16 -6.18 33.63 -16.29
CA VAL A 16 -5.63 34.28 -17.48
C VAL A 16 -4.32 35.01 -17.17
N ASN A 17 -4.11 35.46 -15.92
CA ASN A 17 -2.89 36.19 -15.56
C ASN A 17 -1.71 35.24 -15.36
N THR A 18 -1.95 34.07 -14.77
CA THR A 18 -0.95 33.01 -14.61
C THR A 18 -0.61 32.36 -15.95
N LEU A 19 -1.60 32.18 -16.84
CA LEU A 19 -1.41 31.64 -18.19
C LEU A 19 -0.68 32.60 -19.15
N SER A 20 -0.72 33.92 -18.90
CA SER A 20 -0.08 34.93 -19.71
C SER A 20 1.43 35.12 -19.46
N SER A 21 1.98 34.48 -18.42
CA SER A 21 3.41 34.51 -18.15
C SER A 21 4.18 33.67 -19.19
N PHE A 22 5.27 34.21 -19.75
CA PHE A 22 6.14 33.56 -20.75
C PHE A 22 6.89 32.31 -20.22
N ARG A 23 6.56 31.78 -19.08
CA ARG A 23 7.13 30.53 -18.56
C ARG A 23 6.32 29.35 -19.04
N PRO A 24 6.95 28.22 -19.41
CA PRO A 24 6.21 27.01 -19.72
C PRO A 24 5.37 26.62 -18.50
N ILE A 25 4.05 26.76 -18.63
CA ILE A 25 3.05 26.52 -17.57
C ILE A 25 3.05 25.04 -17.20
N LEU A 26 3.30 24.18 -18.18
CA LEU A 26 3.31 22.74 -17.99
C LEU A 26 4.77 22.24 -17.86
N PRO A 27 5.13 21.67 -16.70
CA PRO A 27 6.46 21.11 -16.52
C PRO A 27 6.67 19.88 -17.41
N ASN A 28 7.91 19.68 -17.87
CA ASN A 28 8.28 18.41 -18.47
C ASN A 28 8.31 17.32 -17.38
N MET A 29 7.45 16.31 -17.53
CA MET A 29 7.32 15.21 -16.58
C MET A 29 8.03 13.93 -17.04
N ASP A 30 8.93 14.01 -18.03
CA ASP A 30 9.60 12.81 -18.59
C ASP A 30 10.49 12.11 -17.57
N ASN A 31 11.05 12.86 -16.63
CA ASN A 31 11.86 12.32 -15.54
C ASN A 31 11.07 12.00 -14.26
N ASN A 32 9.74 12.14 -14.29
CA ASN A 32 8.88 11.93 -13.11
C ASN A 32 7.90 10.78 -13.31
N ILE A 33 7.50 10.49 -14.55
CA ILE A 33 6.52 9.45 -14.86
C ILE A 33 7.16 8.39 -15.74
N PHE A 34 7.22 7.20 -15.20
CA PHE A 34 7.88 6.05 -15.81
C PHE A 34 6.87 4.95 -16.11
N TYR A 35 7.17 4.15 -17.12
CA TYR A 35 6.43 2.97 -17.51
C TYR A 35 7.28 1.72 -17.28
N GLY A 36 6.72 0.75 -16.57
CA GLY A 36 7.39 -0.53 -16.33
C GLY A 36 6.81 -1.31 -15.14
N ASN A 37 7.22 -2.56 -15.03
CA ASN A 37 6.89 -3.43 -13.90
C ASN A 37 7.81 -3.10 -12.72
N SER A 38 7.30 -2.37 -11.74
CA SER A 38 8.06 -1.92 -10.57
C SER A 38 8.44 -3.04 -9.58
N LEU A 39 7.91 -4.24 -9.76
CA LEU A 39 8.27 -5.42 -8.95
C LEU A 39 9.51 -6.15 -9.49
N LEU A 40 9.89 -5.92 -10.75
CA LEU A 40 11.01 -6.57 -11.42
C LEU A 40 12.04 -5.55 -11.88
N GLY A 41 13.30 -5.79 -11.59
CA GLY A 41 14.41 -5.01 -12.15
C GLY A 41 14.93 -5.65 -13.45
N PRO A 42 15.82 -4.95 -14.20
CA PRO A 42 16.36 -5.45 -15.46
C PRO A 42 17.01 -6.84 -15.36
N ASN A 43 17.73 -7.10 -14.28
CA ASN A 43 18.41 -8.37 -14.05
C ASN A 43 17.47 -9.53 -13.68
N ASP A 44 16.18 -9.24 -13.46
CA ASP A 44 15.19 -10.24 -13.05
C ASP A 44 14.45 -10.84 -14.23
N VAL A 45 14.48 -10.16 -15.37
CA VAL A 45 13.73 -10.52 -16.57
C VAL A 45 14.68 -11.16 -17.58
N PRO A 46 14.56 -12.49 -17.80
CA PRO A 46 15.32 -13.18 -18.85
C PRO A 46 15.00 -12.62 -20.24
N VAL A 47 15.96 -12.77 -21.17
CA VAL A 47 15.82 -12.24 -22.55
C VAL A 47 14.56 -12.78 -23.25
N GLU A 48 14.18 -14.03 -22.98
CA GLU A 48 12.97 -14.66 -23.53
C GLU A 48 11.65 -13.97 -23.12
N PHE A 49 11.66 -13.17 -22.06
CA PHE A 49 10.49 -12.42 -21.58
C PHE A 49 10.62 -10.92 -21.78
N ALA A 50 11.69 -10.43 -22.39
CA ALA A 50 11.98 -9.00 -22.51
C ALA A 50 10.95 -8.23 -23.39
N GLU A 51 10.29 -8.91 -24.35
CA GLU A 51 9.23 -8.33 -25.15
C GLU A 51 7.89 -8.23 -24.40
N GLU A 52 7.65 -9.14 -23.45
CA GLU A 52 6.40 -9.21 -22.68
C GLU A 52 6.48 -8.36 -21.39
N ILE A 53 7.62 -8.39 -20.72
CA ILE A 53 7.82 -7.77 -19.41
C ILE A 53 8.83 -6.63 -19.52
N ASN A 54 8.36 -5.41 -19.37
CA ASN A 54 9.21 -4.23 -19.25
C ASN A 54 9.56 -3.99 -17.78
N PRO A 55 10.77 -4.36 -17.32
CA PRO A 55 11.18 -4.15 -15.94
C PRO A 55 11.42 -2.66 -15.66
N PHE A 56 11.27 -2.26 -14.39
CA PHE A 56 11.60 -0.91 -13.98
C PHE A 56 12.88 -0.89 -13.14
N ASP A 57 13.87 -0.12 -13.60
CA ASP A 57 15.14 0.05 -12.90
C ASP A 57 15.08 1.21 -11.91
N PHE A 58 15.03 0.88 -10.63
CA PHE A 58 15.20 1.88 -9.56
C PHE A 58 16.68 2.21 -9.33
N GLY A 59 17.62 1.42 -9.84
CA GLY A 59 19.02 1.53 -9.52
C GLY A 59 19.26 1.48 -8.01
N GLU A 60 20.11 2.37 -7.52
CA GLU A 60 20.38 2.53 -6.09
C GLU A 60 19.41 3.50 -5.37
N ARG A 61 18.37 3.96 -6.08
CA ARG A 61 17.41 4.92 -5.51
C ARG A 61 16.74 4.35 -4.28
N ARG A 62 16.65 5.19 -3.24
CA ARG A 62 15.88 4.93 -2.03
C ARG A 62 15.02 6.15 -1.74
N PHE A 63 13.86 5.92 -1.16
CA PHE A 63 12.82 6.93 -1.02
C PHE A 63 12.57 7.28 0.45
N ASP A 64 12.32 8.54 0.71
CA ASP A 64 11.87 9.03 2.03
C ASP A 64 10.38 8.73 2.23
N LEU A 65 9.61 8.76 1.12
CA LEU A 65 8.17 8.52 1.13
C LEU A 65 7.76 7.73 -0.12
N ILE A 66 6.99 6.67 0.09
CA ILE A 66 6.31 5.92 -0.98
C ILE A 66 4.83 5.92 -0.65
N VAL A 67 4.00 6.36 -1.62
CA VAL A 67 2.54 6.34 -1.49
C VAL A 67 1.91 5.67 -2.70
N GLY A 68 0.77 5.02 -2.50
CA GLY A 68 0.09 4.39 -3.63
C GLY A 68 -1.14 3.56 -3.29
N ASN A 69 -1.74 3.07 -4.35
CA ASN A 69 -2.82 2.10 -4.35
C ASN A 69 -2.38 0.92 -5.24
N PRO A 70 -1.69 -0.09 -4.68
CA PRO A 70 -1.20 -1.22 -5.45
C PRO A 70 -2.35 -2.10 -5.98
N PRO A 71 -2.15 -2.84 -7.08
CA PRO A 71 -3.19 -3.67 -7.68
C PRO A 71 -3.63 -4.83 -6.78
N TYR A 72 -4.95 -5.01 -6.60
CA TYR A 72 -5.56 -6.09 -5.81
C TYR A 72 -5.84 -7.31 -6.71
N MET A 73 -4.81 -8.07 -7.01
CA MET A 73 -4.88 -9.23 -7.90
C MET A 73 -4.46 -10.49 -7.14
N LYS A 74 -5.34 -11.50 -7.12
CA LYS A 74 -5.07 -12.79 -6.47
C LYS A 74 -4.10 -13.64 -7.28
N THR A 75 -3.47 -14.62 -6.64
CA THR A 75 -2.53 -15.56 -7.29
C THR A 75 -3.13 -16.24 -8.52
N GLU A 76 -4.41 -16.62 -8.47
CA GLU A 76 -5.11 -17.26 -9.60
C GLU A 76 -5.19 -16.33 -10.82
N ASP A 77 -5.50 -15.05 -10.58
CA ASP A 77 -5.56 -14.02 -11.62
C ASP A 77 -4.18 -13.72 -12.19
N ILE A 78 -3.15 -13.63 -11.32
CA ILE A 78 -1.75 -13.45 -11.76
C ILE A 78 -1.33 -14.64 -12.64
N LYS A 79 -1.67 -15.88 -12.22
CA LYS A 79 -1.39 -17.09 -13.00
C LYS A 79 -2.08 -17.08 -14.35
N LYS A 80 -3.29 -16.55 -14.42
CA LYS A 80 -4.10 -16.51 -15.65
C LYS A 80 -3.63 -15.43 -16.63
N PHE A 81 -3.36 -14.22 -16.11
CA PHE A 81 -3.13 -13.03 -16.95
C PHE A 81 -1.65 -12.65 -17.11
N SER A 82 -0.77 -13.09 -16.20
CA SER A 82 0.66 -12.76 -16.19
C SER A 82 1.49 -13.95 -15.67
N PRO A 83 1.40 -15.14 -16.30
CA PRO A 83 2.04 -16.35 -15.78
C PRO A 83 3.58 -16.24 -15.70
N ASN A 84 4.20 -15.52 -16.62
CA ASN A 84 5.65 -15.33 -16.64
C ASN A 84 6.09 -14.38 -15.54
N GLU A 85 5.38 -13.29 -15.30
CA GLU A 85 5.63 -12.42 -14.13
C GLU A 85 5.55 -13.23 -12.82
N LYS A 86 4.51 -14.07 -12.67
CA LYS A 86 4.35 -14.92 -11.48
C LYS A 86 5.56 -15.80 -11.22
N LYS A 87 6.07 -16.49 -12.27
CA LYS A 87 7.29 -17.31 -12.16
C LYS A 87 8.48 -16.49 -11.64
N LEU A 88 8.63 -15.25 -12.14
CA LEU A 88 9.74 -14.38 -11.75
C LEU A 88 9.58 -13.86 -10.32
N TYR A 89 8.36 -13.59 -9.86
CA TYR A 89 8.11 -13.18 -8.47
C TYR A 89 8.48 -14.27 -7.46
N GLU A 90 8.26 -15.54 -7.81
CA GLU A 90 8.52 -16.71 -6.96
C GLU A 90 9.95 -17.25 -7.10
N LYS A 91 10.68 -16.85 -8.15
CA LYS A 91 12.02 -17.34 -8.44
C LYS A 91 13.01 -16.95 -7.34
N ASN A 92 13.76 -17.93 -6.84
CA ASN A 92 14.83 -17.75 -5.86
C ASN A 92 14.38 -17.02 -4.57
N ASN A 93 13.12 -17.20 -4.15
CA ASN A 93 12.53 -16.51 -3.01
C ASN A 93 12.68 -14.98 -3.11
N ARG A 94 12.55 -14.44 -4.31
CA ARG A 94 12.68 -13.00 -4.58
C ARG A 94 11.77 -12.16 -3.65
N TYR A 95 10.54 -12.63 -3.48
CA TYR A 95 9.59 -12.07 -2.52
C TYR A 95 9.21 -13.13 -1.50
N VAL A 96 9.49 -12.88 -0.24
CA VAL A 96 9.08 -13.77 0.87
C VAL A 96 7.57 -13.83 0.95
N SER A 97 6.90 -12.73 0.61
CA SER A 97 5.44 -12.64 0.58
C SER A 97 4.79 -13.37 -0.61
N ALA A 98 5.57 -13.83 -1.62
CA ALA A 98 5.10 -14.67 -2.73
C ALA A 98 5.06 -16.15 -2.34
N HIS A 99 4.37 -16.49 -1.24
CA HIS A 99 4.32 -17.85 -0.74
C HIS A 99 2.92 -18.47 -0.88
N LYS A 100 2.84 -19.64 -1.54
CA LYS A 100 1.57 -20.37 -1.79
C LYS A 100 0.54 -19.50 -2.53
N GLN A 101 -0.53 -19.10 -1.82
CA GLN A 101 -1.50 -18.14 -2.31
C GLN A 101 -1.18 -16.75 -1.74
N TYR A 102 -1.16 -15.73 -2.57
CA TYR A 102 -0.90 -14.35 -2.19
C TYR A 102 -1.69 -13.39 -3.08
N ASP A 103 -1.86 -12.17 -2.62
CA ASP A 103 -2.33 -11.07 -3.46
C ASP A 103 -1.14 -10.23 -3.95
N LYS A 104 -1.20 -9.70 -5.17
CA LYS A 104 -0.10 -8.93 -5.79
C LYS A 104 0.34 -7.75 -4.93
N TYR A 105 -0.58 -7.10 -4.18
CA TYR A 105 -0.23 -6.00 -3.30
C TYR A 105 0.71 -6.38 -2.14
N PHE A 106 0.82 -7.68 -1.75
CA PHE A 106 1.82 -8.12 -0.76
C PHE A 106 3.23 -7.86 -1.27
N LEU A 107 3.48 -8.17 -2.54
CA LEU A 107 4.76 -7.95 -3.19
C LEU A 107 5.10 -6.46 -3.27
N PHE A 108 4.09 -5.62 -3.54
CA PHE A 108 4.26 -4.16 -3.55
C PHE A 108 4.64 -3.62 -2.18
N VAL A 109 4.05 -4.12 -1.10
CA VAL A 109 4.42 -3.73 0.27
C VAL A 109 5.85 -4.12 0.57
N GLU A 110 6.24 -5.38 0.30
CA GLU A 110 7.61 -5.86 0.51
C GLU A 110 8.61 -5.07 -0.33
N ARG A 111 8.31 -4.86 -1.63
CA ARG A 111 9.16 -4.06 -2.53
C ARG A 111 9.34 -2.63 -2.02
N ALA A 112 8.25 -2.00 -1.60
CA ALA A 112 8.30 -0.63 -1.09
C ALA A 112 9.14 -0.53 0.20
N VAL A 113 8.97 -1.44 1.15
CA VAL A 113 9.81 -1.50 2.37
C VAL A 113 11.28 -1.61 2.03
N ASN A 114 11.64 -2.43 1.00
CA ASN A 114 13.02 -2.58 0.56
C ASN A 114 13.57 -1.30 -0.10
N LEU A 115 12.73 -0.53 -0.78
CA LEU A 115 13.09 0.73 -1.43
C LEU A 115 13.10 1.95 -0.49
N LEU A 116 12.56 1.85 0.72
CA LEU A 116 12.61 2.94 1.69
C LEU A 116 14.03 3.16 2.22
N LYS A 117 14.37 4.43 2.45
CA LYS A 117 15.48 4.82 3.33
C LYS A 117 15.15 4.46 4.78
N LYS A 118 16.18 4.44 5.65
CA LYS A 118 15.96 4.39 7.10
C LYS A 118 15.08 5.58 7.51
N ASN A 119 14.11 5.35 8.38
CA ASN A 119 13.06 6.28 8.80
C ASN A 119 12.08 6.72 7.70
N GLY A 120 12.19 6.23 6.46
CA GLY A 120 11.25 6.52 5.38
C GLY A 120 9.86 5.90 5.64
N TYR A 121 8.84 6.47 5.02
CA TYR A 121 7.44 6.10 5.20
C TYR A 121 6.85 5.44 3.96
N LEU A 122 6.04 4.42 4.18
CA LEU A 122 5.14 3.82 3.20
C LEU A 122 3.70 4.13 3.59
N GLY A 123 2.92 4.70 2.68
CA GLY A 123 1.48 4.90 2.85
C GLY A 123 0.70 4.26 1.72
N TYR A 124 0.07 3.12 1.97
CA TYR A 124 -0.75 2.41 0.98
C TYR A 124 -2.20 2.29 1.42
N ILE A 125 -3.12 2.44 0.45
CA ILE A 125 -4.48 1.97 0.60
C ILE A 125 -4.55 0.54 0.06
N ILE A 126 -4.95 -0.42 0.89
CA ILE A 126 -4.95 -1.85 0.58
C ILE A 126 -6.18 -2.55 1.17
N PRO A 127 -6.55 -3.74 0.68
CA PRO A 127 -7.60 -4.54 1.30
C PRO A 127 -7.27 -4.89 2.75
N SER A 128 -8.18 -4.60 3.68
CA SER A 128 -8.01 -4.91 5.11
C SER A 128 -7.95 -6.40 5.41
N LYS A 129 -8.36 -7.26 4.46
CA LYS A 129 -8.34 -8.72 4.60
C LYS A 129 -6.96 -9.29 4.94
N PHE A 130 -5.85 -8.60 4.61
CA PHE A 130 -4.50 -9.08 4.96
C PHE A 130 -4.34 -9.30 6.47
N MET A 131 -5.08 -8.58 7.30
CA MET A 131 -5.06 -8.76 8.74
C MET A 131 -5.65 -10.11 9.18
N LYS A 132 -6.54 -10.72 8.38
CA LYS A 132 -7.35 -11.89 8.78
C LYS A 132 -7.03 -13.17 8.01
N VAL A 133 -6.67 -13.07 6.72
CA VAL A 133 -6.49 -14.26 5.87
C VAL A 133 -5.16 -14.97 6.13
N GLY A 134 -5.16 -16.30 6.12
CA GLY A 134 -3.96 -17.11 6.29
C GLY A 134 -2.88 -16.85 5.23
N ALA A 135 -3.30 -16.57 3.99
CA ALA A 135 -2.41 -16.26 2.88
C ALA A 135 -1.49 -15.04 3.13
N ALA A 136 -1.85 -14.14 4.06
CA ALA A 136 -1.07 -12.95 4.39
C ALA A 136 -0.12 -13.15 5.59
N SER A 137 0.06 -14.37 6.09
CA SER A 137 0.92 -14.64 7.25
C SER A 137 2.36 -14.15 7.04
N THR A 138 2.92 -14.37 5.86
CA THR A 138 4.29 -13.92 5.52
C THR A 138 4.40 -12.40 5.44
N LEU A 139 3.36 -11.71 4.93
CA LEU A 139 3.31 -10.24 4.94
C LEU A 139 3.20 -9.71 6.38
N ARG A 140 2.32 -10.29 7.20
CA ARG A 140 2.21 -9.92 8.62
C ARG A 140 3.53 -10.14 9.35
N LYS A 141 4.17 -11.30 9.14
CA LYS A 141 5.49 -11.60 9.69
C LYS A 141 6.53 -10.54 9.30
N LEU A 142 6.60 -10.15 8.02
CA LEU A 142 7.51 -9.09 7.56
C LEU A 142 7.29 -7.78 8.34
N ILE A 143 6.03 -7.40 8.55
CA ILE A 143 5.69 -6.15 9.24
C ILE A 143 6.00 -6.24 10.74
N THR A 144 5.69 -7.37 11.38
CA THR A 144 5.83 -7.54 12.83
C THR A 144 7.27 -7.78 13.27
N ASP A 145 8.01 -8.64 12.58
CA ASP A 145 9.40 -8.95 12.94
C ASP A 145 10.31 -7.71 12.85
N ASN A 146 9.98 -6.80 11.94
CA ASN A 146 10.71 -5.54 11.77
C ASN A 146 10.01 -4.35 12.46
N LYS A 147 8.93 -4.58 13.21
CA LYS A 147 8.17 -3.56 13.95
C LYS A 147 7.82 -2.32 13.13
N LEU A 148 7.47 -2.51 11.85
CA LEU A 148 7.32 -1.40 10.88
C LEU A 148 6.02 -0.63 11.00
N LEU A 149 4.99 -1.21 11.66
CA LEU A 149 3.65 -0.63 11.66
C LEU A 149 3.59 0.65 12.47
N LYS A 150 3.14 1.73 11.83
CA LYS A 150 2.95 3.05 12.43
C LYS A 150 1.49 3.40 12.63
N ILE A 151 0.67 3.21 11.58
CA ILE A 151 -0.76 3.56 11.60
C ILE A 151 -1.55 2.56 10.75
N ILE A 152 -2.73 2.18 11.23
CA ILE A 152 -3.80 1.59 10.41
C ILE A 152 -5.06 2.42 10.61
N THR A 153 -5.65 2.88 9.49
CA THR A 153 -6.99 3.45 9.46
C THR A 153 -7.91 2.51 8.67
N SER A 154 -8.81 1.83 9.35
CA SER A 154 -9.78 0.92 8.76
C SER A 154 -11.01 1.68 8.31
N PHE A 155 -11.50 1.40 7.10
CA PHE A 155 -12.77 1.92 6.61
C PHE A 155 -13.95 0.99 6.93
N GLY A 156 -13.74 -0.07 7.69
CA GLY A 156 -14.78 -1.02 8.07
C GLY A 156 -15.55 -1.54 6.85
N ALA A 157 -16.87 -1.36 6.86
CA ALA A 157 -17.76 -1.74 5.77
C ALA A 157 -17.95 -0.66 4.68
N HIS A 158 -17.33 0.51 4.83
CA HIS A 158 -17.49 1.59 3.86
C HIS A 158 -16.82 1.24 2.53
N GLN A 159 -17.54 1.46 1.43
CA GLN A 159 -17.01 1.31 0.07
C GLN A 159 -16.25 2.57 -0.33
N VAL A 160 -14.93 2.52 -0.25
CA VAL A 160 -14.05 3.64 -0.60
C VAL A 160 -13.99 3.85 -2.12
N PHE A 161 -14.12 2.77 -2.89
CA PHE A 161 -14.11 2.80 -4.35
C PHE A 161 -15.45 2.34 -4.91
N GLU A 162 -16.05 3.13 -5.80
CA GLU A 162 -17.31 2.79 -6.46
C GLU A 162 -17.23 1.46 -7.21
N GLY A 163 -18.27 0.65 -7.09
CA GLY A 163 -18.37 -0.65 -7.76
C GLY A 163 -17.38 -1.72 -7.29
N LYS A 164 -16.69 -1.51 -6.15
CA LYS A 164 -15.76 -2.48 -5.56
C LYS A 164 -16.20 -2.86 -4.16
N SER A 165 -16.39 -4.15 -3.92
CA SER A 165 -16.79 -4.72 -2.61
C SER A 165 -15.61 -4.98 -1.65
N ASN A 166 -14.44 -4.44 -1.93
CA ASN A 166 -13.27 -4.65 -1.08
C ASN A 166 -13.29 -3.72 0.13
N TYR A 167 -13.33 -4.28 1.33
CA TYR A 167 -13.04 -3.54 2.55
C TYR A 167 -11.58 -3.14 2.56
N THR A 168 -11.30 -1.86 2.70
CA THR A 168 -9.94 -1.31 2.61
C THR A 168 -9.49 -0.67 3.91
N CYS A 169 -8.20 -0.46 4.02
CA CYS A 169 -7.58 0.35 5.06
C CYS A 169 -6.44 1.18 4.47
N ILE A 170 -6.11 2.28 5.11
CA ILE A 170 -4.83 2.95 4.92
C ILE A 170 -3.86 2.33 5.91
N MET A 171 -2.75 1.80 5.38
CA MET A 171 -1.65 1.28 6.17
C MET A 171 -0.44 2.20 6.01
N ILE A 172 0.09 2.68 7.13
CA ILE A 172 1.33 3.44 7.16
C ILE A 172 2.38 2.62 7.88
N LEU A 173 3.45 2.30 7.16
CA LEU A 173 4.66 1.71 7.71
C LEU A 173 5.76 2.77 7.76
N GLN A 174 6.67 2.62 8.71
CA GLN A 174 7.90 3.40 8.76
C GLN A 174 9.08 2.44 8.88
N LYS A 175 10.14 2.65 8.10
CA LYS A 175 11.35 1.80 8.15
C LYS A 175 12.19 2.16 9.37
N ASN A 176 11.61 1.92 10.52
CA ASN A 176 12.16 2.05 11.88
C ASN A 176 11.33 1.17 12.81
N GLU A 177 11.91 0.75 13.93
CA GLU A 177 11.20 -0.07 14.91
C GLU A 177 10.23 0.78 15.75
N HIS A 178 9.01 0.25 15.94
CA HIS A 178 7.98 0.87 16.77
C HIS A 178 7.43 -0.15 17.75
N ASP A 179 7.47 0.16 19.05
CA ASP A 179 6.85 -0.64 20.10
C ASP A 179 5.33 -0.38 20.20
N GLN A 180 4.87 0.73 19.61
CA GLN A 180 3.47 1.11 19.56
C GLN A 180 3.07 1.57 18.15
N PHE A 181 1.80 1.34 17.80
CA PHE A 181 1.18 1.86 16.58
C PHE A 181 -0.17 2.48 16.88
N LYS A 182 -0.66 3.30 15.95
CA LYS A 182 -1.99 3.92 16.03
C LYS A 182 -3.00 3.15 15.19
N TYR A 183 -4.18 2.89 15.77
CA TYR A 183 -5.31 2.32 15.08
C TYR A 183 -6.50 3.27 15.11
N SER A 184 -7.21 3.37 14.00
CA SER A 184 -8.52 4.06 13.91
C SER A 184 -9.47 3.28 13.01
N GLU A 185 -10.76 3.45 13.27
CA GLU A 185 -11.83 2.98 12.40
C GLU A 185 -12.69 4.17 12.01
N VAL A 186 -13.00 4.30 10.73
CA VAL A 186 -13.82 5.38 10.18
C VAL A 186 -15.28 5.00 10.38
N GLU A 187 -15.99 5.68 11.25
CA GLU A 187 -17.42 5.45 11.51
C GLU A 187 -18.30 6.22 10.51
N ASP A 188 -17.92 7.45 10.18
CA ASP A 188 -18.59 8.29 9.16
C ASP A 188 -17.62 8.61 8.03
N PHE A 189 -17.81 7.94 6.90
CA PHE A 189 -16.95 8.11 5.73
C PHE A 189 -17.12 9.47 5.05
N ALA A 190 -18.31 10.05 5.07
CA ALA A 190 -18.57 11.37 4.50
C ALA A 190 -17.85 12.46 5.28
N ALA A 191 -17.98 12.44 6.61
CA ALA A 191 -17.28 13.35 7.51
C ALA A 191 -15.75 13.18 7.42
N TRP A 192 -15.27 11.94 7.30
CA TRP A 192 -13.84 11.66 7.12
C TRP A 192 -13.30 12.25 5.79
N ARG A 193 -14.04 12.14 4.69
CA ARG A 193 -13.65 12.68 3.38
C ARG A 193 -13.44 14.20 3.39
N ILE A 194 -14.29 14.93 4.08
CA ILE A 194 -14.20 16.40 4.21
C ILE A 194 -13.35 16.83 5.41
N ARG A 195 -12.69 15.87 6.08
CA ARG A 195 -11.81 16.10 7.22
C ARG A 195 -12.49 16.83 8.39
N THR A 196 -13.75 16.52 8.65
CA THR A 196 -14.46 17.05 9.80
C THR A 196 -13.72 16.68 11.09
N GLU A 197 -13.54 17.66 11.97
CA GLU A 197 -12.95 17.43 13.28
C GLU A 197 -13.75 16.39 14.07
N GLY A 198 -13.07 15.44 14.68
CA GLY A 198 -13.70 14.34 15.42
C GLY A 198 -14.28 13.20 14.59
N ALA A 199 -14.22 13.26 13.23
CA ALA A 199 -14.71 12.18 12.36
C ALA A 199 -13.99 10.84 12.57
N TYR A 200 -12.83 10.85 13.19
CA TYR A 200 -12.07 9.67 13.59
C TYR A 200 -11.15 9.98 14.77
N SER A 201 -10.88 8.96 15.57
CA SER A 201 -9.93 9.05 16.68
C SER A 201 -8.92 7.90 16.59
N PHE A 202 -7.68 8.20 16.95
CA PHE A 202 -6.65 7.17 17.04
C PHE A 202 -6.56 6.63 18.45
N CYS A 203 -6.48 5.31 18.59
CA CYS A 203 -6.08 4.64 19.80
C CYS A 203 -4.68 4.05 19.63
N ASN A 204 -3.84 4.17 20.66
CA ASN A 204 -2.53 3.55 20.69
C ASN A 204 -2.67 2.07 21.01
N ARG A 205 -1.85 1.24 20.38
CA ARG A 205 -1.78 -0.21 20.59
C ARG A 205 -0.32 -0.63 20.67
N GLU A 206 -0.05 -1.60 21.53
CA GLU A 206 1.28 -2.20 21.62
C GLU A 206 1.56 -3.07 20.39
N ALA A 207 2.76 -2.95 19.80
CA ALA A 207 3.15 -3.77 18.67
C ALA A 207 3.28 -5.27 19.06
N SER A 208 3.46 -5.56 20.33
CA SER A 208 3.56 -6.94 20.86
C SER A 208 2.28 -7.77 20.69
N ILE A 209 1.12 -7.14 20.45
CA ILE A 209 -0.12 -7.87 20.12
C ILE A 209 -0.14 -8.42 18.70
N LEU A 210 0.77 -7.94 17.86
CA LEU A 210 0.87 -8.34 16.46
C LEU A 210 1.79 -9.54 16.30
N SER A 211 1.44 -10.43 15.39
CA SER A 211 2.25 -11.59 15.01
C SER A 211 1.98 -11.96 13.54
N GLU A 212 2.54 -13.05 13.06
CA GLU A 212 2.20 -13.65 11.77
C GLU A 212 0.75 -14.17 11.72
N ASN A 213 0.12 -14.37 12.87
CA ASN A 213 -1.27 -14.82 12.98
C ASN A 213 -2.25 -13.68 12.67
N THR A 214 -3.54 -13.99 12.68
CA THR A 214 -4.61 -13.03 12.47
C THR A 214 -4.53 -11.86 13.44
N TRP A 215 -4.62 -10.63 12.92
CA TRP A 215 -4.70 -9.43 13.73
C TRP A 215 -6.16 -9.09 14.03
N VAL A 216 -6.50 -9.00 15.31
CA VAL A 216 -7.78 -8.51 15.78
C VAL A 216 -7.56 -7.11 16.35
N LEU A 217 -7.86 -6.09 15.53
CA LEU A 217 -7.71 -4.69 15.90
C LEU A 217 -9.07 -4.09 16.21
N TYR A 218 -9.12 -3.28 17.26
CA TYR A 218 -10.35 -2.64 17.74
C TYR A 218 -10.06 -1.26 18.34
N THR A 219 -11.05 -0.39 18.31
CA THR A 219 -11.02 0.91 18.99
C THR A 219 -11.32 0.75 20.48
N ASP A 220 -11.01 1.77 21.28
CA ASP A 220 -11.30 1.72 22.72
C ASP A 220 -12.79 1.54 23.03
N LYS A 221 -13.66 2.07 22.15
CA LYS A 221 -15.11 1.88 22.20
C LYS A 221 -15.51 0.39 22.19
N HIS A 222 -14.82 -0.43 21.42
CA HIS A 222 -15.08 -1.87 21.29
C HIS A 222 -14.33 -2.73 22.30
N LYS A 223 -13.35 -2.17 23.02
CA LYS A 223 -12.56 -2.89 24.03
C LYS A 223 -13.44 -3.56 25.10
N HIS A 224 -14.38 -2.81 25.63
CA HIS A 224 -15.29 -3.30 26.68
C HIS A 224 -16.14 -4.50 26.22
N LEU A 225 -16.51 -4.57 24.95
CA LEU A 225 -17.25 -5.71 24.39
C LEU A 225 -16.35 -6.94 24.28
N LEU A 226 -15.12 -6.79 23.84
CA LEU A 226 -14.15 -7.88 23.75
C LEU A 226 -13.78 -8.43 25.12
N ASP A 227 -13.55 -7.55 26.09
CA ASP A 227 -13.24 -7.96 27.48
C ASP A 227 -14.39 -8.78 28.12
N LYS A 228 -15.63 -8.55 27.72
CA LYS A 228 -16.78 -9.37 28.15
C LYS A 228 -16.79 -10.75 27.50
N ILE A 229 -16.42 -10.85 26.22
CA ILE A 229 -16.43 -12.12 25.46
C ILE A 229 -15.27 -13.02 25.90
N THR A 230 -14.11 -12.44 26.23
CA THR A 230 -12.91 -13.21 26.60
C THR A 230 -12.87 -13.64 28.07
N ARG A 231 -13.81 -13.15 28.92
CA ARG A 231 -13.93 -13.52 30.32
C ARG A 231 -14.91 -14.67 30.59
N ASN A 232 -15.58 -15.17 29.55
CA ASN A 232 -16.42 -16.37 29.58
C ASN A 232 -15.71 -17.52 28.85
#